data_8d81d46c4008a54e3fd1bfdbfe59f768
#
_entry.id   8d81d46c4008a54e3fd1bfdbfe59f768
#
_cell.length_a   1.000
_cell.length_b   1.000
_cell.length_c   1.000
_cell.angle_alpha   90.00
_cell.angle_beta   90.00
_cell.angle_gamma   90.00
#
_symmetry.space_group_name_H-M   'P 1'
#
loop_
_entity.id
_entity.type
_entity.pdbx_description
1 polymer ?
#
loop_
_entity_poly.entity_id
_entity_poly.type
_entity_poly.pdbx_seq_one_letter_code
_entity_poly.pdbx_strand_id
1 'polypeptide(L)'
;MRVHVASAAVATAVAVAVAVAVVIAVLRLTRLLARRPTIGFLHPYCNDGGGGERVLWVAIRELVARGIAHPDKWRMVVYTGDHISPAELRANAKHRFGIELPESLEFVQLSCRGWIEPSRYPVATLLGQALGSVLLAAEALIRAPPDVLVDTTGLAYCYPLVRAAGVRQLACYVHYPIVQSDMLGAVASRQAAHNNAAFYARSAARSALKLSYYRLLLSGYAHAGSYAQTVMANGSWTAAHLRSLWRGAVVVVFPPCDTATLQALP
;
A
#
# COMPACT_ATOMS: atom_id res chain seq x y z
N MET A 1 18.46 -22.49 33.79
CA MET A 1 18.50 -21.25 32.97
C MET A 1 17.97 -21.42 31.53
N ARG A 2 18.44 -22.41 30.73
CA ARG A 2 17.93 -22.63 29.34
C ARG A 2 16.45 -23.01 29.26
N VAL A 3 15.90 -23.76 30.19
CA VAL A 3 14.49 -24.21 30.21
C VAL A 3 13.55 -23.02 30.46
N HIS A 4 13.91 -22.11 31.39
CA HIS A 4 13.08 -20.91 31.66
C HIS A 4 13.07 -19.89 30.50
N VAL A 5 14.17 -19.76 29.76
CA VAL A 5 14.24 -18.88 28.58
C VAL A 5 13.39 -19.46 27.46
N ALA A 6 13.40 -20.77 27.24
CA ALA A 6 12.57 -21.40 26.23
C ALA A 6 11.06 -21.28 26.57
N SER A 7 10.67 -21.46 27.85
CA SER A 7 9.28 -21.29 28.25
C SER A 7 8.79 -19.86 28.14
N ALA A 8 9.61 -18.88 28.47
CA ALA A 8 9.27 -17.45 28.29
C ALA A 8 9.11 -17.07 26.81
N ALA A 9 9.98 -17.58 25.94
CA ALA A 9 9.87 -17.34 24.49
C ALA A 9 8.58 -17.95 23.90
N VAL A 10 8.23 -19.17 24.33
CA VAL A 10 6.97 -19.81 23.91
C VAL A 10 5.76 -19.03 24.43
N ALA A 11 5.75 -18.62 25.70
CA ALA A 11 4.67 -17.84 26.27
C ALA A 11 4.49 -16.50 25.53
N THR A 12 5.58 -15.81 25.20
CA THR A 12 5.54 -14.58 24.42
C THR A 12 4.99 -14.82 23.01
N ALA A 13 5.42 -15.88 22.33
CA ALA A 13 4.93 -16.23 21.00
C ALA A 13 3.43 -16.55 21.02
N VAL A 14 2.95 -17.27 22.02
CA VAL A 14 1.52 -17.57 22.21
C VAL A 14 0.73 -16.28 22.47
N ALA A 15 1.22 -15.41 23.36
CA ALA A 15 0.55 -14.13 23.64
C ALA A 15 0.44 -13.25 22.38
N VAL A 16 1.49 -13.16 21.58
CA VAL A 16 1.47 -12.43 20.30
C VAL A 16 0.48 -13.07 19.32
N ALA A 17 0.47 -14.40 19.19
CA ALA A 17 -0.47 -15.09 18.31
C ALA A 17 -1.93 -14.86 18.72
N VAL A 18 -2.23 -14.90 20.02
CA VAL A 18 -3.56 -14.60 20.56
C VAL A 18 -3.95 -13.15 20.28
N ALA A 19 -3.05 -12.20 20.53
CA ALA A 19 -3.30 -10.79 20.25
C ALA A 19 -3.61 -10.53 18.75
N VAL A 20 -2.86 -11.14 17.85
CA VAL A 20 -3.10 -11.08 16.41
C VAL A 20 -4.44 -11.70 16.05
N ALA A 21 -4.79 -12.87 16.61
CA ALA A 21 -6.07 -13.51 16.36
C ALA A 21 -7.25 -12.66 16.84
N VAL A 22 -7.13 -12.02 18.01
CA VAL A 22 -8.14 -11.08 18.53
C VAL A 22 -8.31 -9.88 17.60
N VAL A 23 -7.21 -9.27 17.15
CA VAL A 23 -7.27 -8.15 16.19
C VAL A 23 -7.98 -8.58 14.90
N ILE A 24 -7.63 -9.73 14.33
CA ILE A 24 -8.28 -10.26 13.13
C ILE A 24 -9.78 -10.50 13.37
N ALA A 25 -10.15 -11.07 14.52
CA ALA A 25 -11.55 -11.32 14.88
C ALA A 25 -12.35 -10.01 14.98
N VAL A 26 -11.76 -8.98 15.62
CA VAL A 26 -12.38 -7.63 15.70
C VAL A 26 -12.55 -7.04 14.29
N LEU A 27 -11.52 -7.07 13.45
CA LEU A 27 -11.59 -6.55 12.07
C LEU A 27 -12.66 -7.28 11.23
N ARG A 28 -12.80 -8.59 11.40
CA ARG A 28 -13.87 -9.36 10.73
C ARG A 28 -15.26 -8.98 11.24
N LEU A 29 -15.38 -8.81 12.54
CA LEU A 29 -16.66 -8.45 13.16
C LEU A 29 -17.10 -7.05 12.72
N THR A 30 -16.23 -6.06 12.76
CA THR A 30 -16.54 -4.69 12.31
C THR A 30 -17.02 -4.69 10.85
N ARG A 31 -16.38 -5.50 9.99
CA ARG A 31 -16.81 -5.65 8.59
C ARG A 31 -18.19 -6.33 8.46
N LEU A 32 -18.47 -7.37 9.24
CA LEU A 32 -19.77 -8.06 9.20
C LEU A 32 -20.93 -7.16 9.67
N LEU A 33 -20.62 -6.20 10.54
CA LEU A 33 -21.59 -5.22 11.04
C LEU A 33 -21.80 -4.03 10.08
N ALA A 34 -20.97 -3.90 9.05
CA ALA A 34 -21.11 -2.85 8.04
C ALA A 34 -22.41 -3.05 7.24
N ARG A 35 -23.23 -1.99 7.17
CA ARG A 35 -24.59 -2.07 6.58
C ARG A 35 -24.62 -2.01 5.05
N ARG A 36 -23.58 -1.45 4.41
CA ARG A 36 -23.50 -1.26 2.95
C ARG A 36 -22.15 -1.79 2.44
N PRO A 37 -22.14 -2.45 1.26
CA PRO A 37 -20.88 -2.89 0.64
C PRO A 37 -20.04 -1.66 0.32
N THR A 38 -18.75 -1.74 0.64
CA THR A 38 -17.82 -0.60 0.59
C THR A 38 -16.66 -0.90 -0.35
N ILE A 39 -16.38 0.04 -1.26
CA ILE A 39 -15.14 0.11 -2.03
C ILE A 39 -14.23 1.12 -1.34
N GLY A 40 -13.10 0.67 -0.83
CA GLY A 40 -12.11 1.51 -0.19
C GLY A 40 -10.87 1.70 -1.06
N PHE A 41 -10.38 2.93 -1.16
CA PHE A 41 -9.14 3.28 -1.85
C PHE A 41 -8.10 3.67 -0.81
N LEU A 42 -7.04 2.89 -0.69
CA LEU A 42 -5.92 3.22 0.19
C LEU A 42 -4.96 4.13 -0.54
N HIS A 43 -4.99 5.42 -0.22
CA HIS A 43 -4.14 6.46 -0.80
C HIS A 43 -3.77 7.49 0.26
N PRO A 44 -2.72 7.25 1.06
CA PRO A 44 -2.38 8.10 2.21
C PRO A 44 -2.01 9.54 1.88
N TYR A 45 -1.69 9.84 0.61
CA TYR A 45 -1.20 11.13 0.11
C TYR A 45 -2.11 11.69 -0.97
N CYS A 46 -3.31 12.11 -0.59
CA CYS A 46 -4.33 12.59 -1.54
C CYS A 46 -4.18 14.06 -1.95
N ASN A 47 -3.19 14.78 -1.41
CA ASN A 47 -3.03 16.22 -1.63
C ASN A 47 -1.61 16.64 -2.08
N ASP A 48 -0.79 15.72 -2.52
CA ASP A 48 0.57 16.01 -2.96
C ASP A 48 0.64 16.58 -4.40
N GLY A 49 -0.41 16.39 -5.20
CA GLY A 49 -0.51 16.89 -6.58
C GLY A 49 0.22 16.03 -7.60
N GLY A 50 0.49 14.76 -7.27
CA GLY A 50 1.25 13.85 -8.10
C GLY A 50 0.43 13.02 -9.10
N GLY A 51 1.13 12.29 -9.98
CA GLY A 51 0.49 11.40 -10.95
C GLY A 51 -0.30 10.25 -10.31
N GLY A 52 0.07 9.84 -9.10
CA GLY A 52 -0.66 8.82 -8.33
C GLY A 52 -2.07 9.24 -7.96
N GLU A 53 -2.24 10.50 -7.57
CA GLU A 53 -3.57 11.07 -7.30
C GLU A 53 -4.42 11.16 -8.56
N ARG A 54 -3.83 11.52 -9.70
CA ARG A 54 -4.56 11.50 -10.98
C ARG A 54 -5.09 10.11 -11.30
N VAL A 55 -4.30 9.06 -11.07
CA VAL A 55 -4.74 7.66 -11.22
C VAL A 55 -5.93 7.36 -10.31
N LEU A 56 -5.84 7.73 -9.03
CA LEU A 56 -6.91 7.54 -8.06
C LEU A 56 -8.22 8.24 -8.50
N TRP A 57 -8.13 9.54 -8.82
CA TRP A 57 -9.32 10.34 -9.14
C TRP A 57 -9.97 9.90 -10.44
N VAL A 58 -9.18 9.57 -11.47
CA VAL A 58 -9.71 9.02 -12.72
C VAL A 58 -10.37 7.68 -12.49
N ALA A 59 -9.76 6.79 -11.69
CA ALA A 59 -10.34 5.48 -11.39
C ALA A 59 -11.71 5.62 -10.69
N ILE A 60 -11.83 6.51 -9.70
CA ILE A 60 -13.08 6.77 -8.98
C ILE A 60 -14.14 7.33 -9.95
N ARG A 61 -13.79 8.34 -10.74
CA ARG A 61 -14.68 8.94 -11.74
C ARG A 61 -15.22 7.88 -12.71
N GLU A 62 -14.33 7.05 -13.26
CA GLU A 62 -14.72 6.03 -14.24
C GLU A 62 -15.60 4.93 -13.64
N LEU A 63 -15.35 4.52 -12.40
CA LEU A 63 -16.19 3.52 -11.72
C LEU A 63 -17.63 4.03 -11.55
N VAL A 64 -17.78 5.31 -11.25
CA VAL A 64 -19.11 5.95 -11.12
C VAL A 64 -19.74 6.16 -12.49
N ALA A 65 -19.03 6.74 -13.44
CA ALA A 65 -19.52 7.04 -14.78
C ALA A 65 -19.99 5.77 -15.54
N ARG A 66 -19.34 4.65 -15.30
CA ARG A 66 -19.72 3.36 -15.89
C ARG A 66 -20.79 2.61 -15.09
N GLY A 67 -21.31 3.18 -14.01
CA GLY A 67 -22.32 2.55 -13.15
C GLY A 67 -21.83 1.32 -12.36
N ILE A 68 -20.50 1.07 -12.33
CA ILE A 68 -19.92 -0.07 -11.58
C ILE A 68 -20.04 0.19 -10.08
N ALA A 69 -19.72 1.40 -9.64
CA ALA A 69 -19.84 1.84 -8.27
C ALA A 69 -21.01 2.84 -8.12
N HIS A 70 -22.25 2.36 -8.39
CA HIS A 70 -23.43 3.21 -8.21
C HIS A 70 -23.60 3.63 -6.76
N PRO A 71 -23.79 4.95 -6.44
CA PRO A 71 -23.86 5.45 -5.06
C PRO A 71 -24.94 4.80 -4.18
N ASP A 72 -26.06 4.36 -4.78
CA ASP A 72 -27.13 3.70 -4.03
C ASP A 72 -26.76 2.29 -3.58
N LYS A 73 -25.84 1.62 -4.29
CA LYS A 73 -25.44 0.23 -4.03
C LYS A 73 -24.13 0.17 -3.27
N TRP A 74 -23.20 1.07 -3.56
CA TRP A 74 -21.85 1.06 -3.01
C TRP A 74 -21.54 2.32 -2.24
N ARG A 75 -20.93 2.15 -1.08
CA ARG A 75 -20.25 3.21 -0.36
C ARG A 75 -18.82 3.28 -0.89
N MET A 76 -18.36 4.45 -1.32
CA MET A 76 -16.98 4.66 -1.74
C MET A 76 -16.22 5.50 -0.71
N VAL A 77 -15.06 5.03 -0.31
CA VAL A 77 -14.23 5.64 0.73
C VAL A 77 -12.79 5.77 0.24
N VAL A 78 -12.19 6.92 0.44
CA VAL A 78 -10.74 7.14 0.30
C VAL A 78 -10.13 7.27 1.68
N TYR A 79 -9.18 6.39 1.99
CA TYR A 79 -8.38 6.48 3.21
C TYR A 79 -7.18 7.36 2.96
N THR A 80 -7.15 8.52 3.61
CA THR A 80 -6.08 9.52 3.46
C THR A 80 -5.45 9.88 4.79
N GLY A 81 -4.18 10.21 4.77
CA GLY A 81 -3.46 10.75 5.93
C GLY A 81 -3.34 12.27 5.91
N ASP A 82 -3.94 12.94 4.92
CA ASP A 82 -3.88 14.39 4.80
C ASP A 82 -4.90 15.07 5.72
N HIS A 83 -4.43 16.03 6.52
CA HIS A 83 -5.24 16.76 7.49
C HIS A 83 -5.92 17.99 6.84
N ILE A 84 -6.66 17.75 5.77
CA ILE A 84 -7.45 18.77 5.07
C ILE A 84 -8.92 18.35 4.97
N SER A 85 -9.80 19.29 4.74
CA SER A 85 -11.22 19.01 4.65
C SER A 85 -11.59 18.26 3.37
N PRO A 86 -12.67 17.46 3.38
CA PRO A 86 -13.20 16.83 2.16
C PRO A 86 -13.52 17.84 1.05
N ALA A 87 -13.97 19.05 1.39
CA ALA A 87 -14.26 20.12 0.43
C ALA A 87 -12.98 20.60 -0.26
N GLU A 88 -11.89 20.79 0.50
CA GLU A 88 -10.59 21.18 -0.06
C GLU A 88 -10.01 20.07 -0.95
N LEU A 89 -10.12 18.79 -0.56
CA LEU A 89 -9.68 17.68 -1.42
C LEU A 89 -10.41 17.68 -2.76
N ARG A 90 -11.73 17.89 -2.77
CA ARG A 90 -12.52 18.00 -4.01
C ARG A 90 -12.10 19.21 -4.83
N ALA A 91 -11.93 20.37 -4.20
CA ALA A 91 -11.49 21.59 -4.87
C ALA A 91 -10.11 21.42 -5.51
N ASN A 92 -9.18 20.79 -4.79
CA ASN A 92 -7.82 20.52 -5.27
C ASN A 92 -7.81 19.50 -6.43
N ALA A 93 -8.62 18.44 -6.36
CA ALA A 93 -8.78 17.49 -7.45
C ALA A 93 -9.30 18.17 -8.73
N LYS A 94 -10.32 19.03 -8.60
CA LYS A 94 -10.84 19.84 -9.71
C LYS A 94 -9.81 20.83 -10.26
N HIS A 95 -9.14 21.56 -9.38
CA HIS A 95 -8.18 22.60 -9.78
C HIS A 95 -6.92 22.02 -10.45
N ARG A 96 -6.34 20.95 -9.85
CA ARG A 96 -5.06 20.39 -10.30
C ARG A 96 -5.20 19.43 -11.48
N PHE A 97 -6.31 18.68 -11.53
CA PHE A 97 -6.48 17.60 -12.49
C PHE A 97 -7.68 17.77 -13.43
N GLY A 98 -8.52 18.78 -13.21
CA GLY A 98 -9.76 18.97 -13.97
C GLY A 98 -10.82 17.89 -13.69
N ILE A 99 -10.74 17.21 -12.53
CA ILE A 99 -11.59 16.06 -12.21
C ILE A 99 -12.57 16.44 -11.11
N GLU A 100 -13.87 16.36 -11.43
CA GLU A 100 -14.92 16.51 -10.44
C GLU A 100 -15.15 15.18 -9.74
N LEU A 101 -15.03 15.18 -8.40
CA LEU A 101 -15.27 14.02 -7.58
C LEU A 101 -16.73 13.94 -7.15
N PRO A 102 -17.32 12.72 -7.08
CA PRO A 102 -18.69 12.55 -6.63
C PRO A 102 -18.89 13.08 -5.21
N GLU A 103 -20.03 13.73 -4.94
CA GLU A 103 -20.36 14.18 -3.57
C GLU A 103 -20.52 13.01 -2.59
N SER A 104 -20.95 11.87 -3.09
CA SER A 104 -21.09 10.62 -2.32
C SER A 104 -19.76 9.98 -1.92
N LEU A 105 -18.61 10.48 -2.43
CA LEU A 105 -17.29 9.99 -2.05
C LEU A 105 -16.94 10.46 -0.64
N GLU A 106 -16.67 9.50 0.23
CA GLU A 106 -16.27 9.77 1.62
C GLU A 106 -14.74 9.76 1.76
N PHE A 107 -14.24 10.56 2.69
CA PHE A 107 -12.83 10.59 3.06
C PHE A 107 -12.68 10.17 4.52
N VAL A 108 -11.86 9.16 4.76
CA VAL A 108 -11.54 8.67 6.10
C VAL A 108 -10.09 9.05 6.40
N GLN A 109 -9.91 9.96 7.33
CA GLN A 109 -8.58 10.40 7.75
C GLN A 109 -7.90 9.33 8.59
N LEU A 110 -6.64 9.03 8.27
CA LEU A 110 -5.80 8.08 8.97
C LEU A 110 -4.74 8.81 9.79
N SER A 111 -4.68 8.51 11.09
CA SER A 111 -3.70 9.08 12.01
C SER A 111 -2.33 8.38 11.91
N CYS A 112 -2.32 7.14 11.43
CA CYS A 112 -1.11 6.32 11.34
C CYS A 112 -0.23 6.62 10.11
N ARG A 113 -0.54 7.65 9.28
CA ARG A 113 0.29 7.99 8.12
C ARG A 113 1.76 8.22 8.48
N GLY A 114 2.04 8.88 9.60
CA GLY A 114 3.41 9.14 10.03
C GLY A 114 4.26 7.88 10.23
N TRP A 115 3.65 6.69 10.34
CA TRP A 115 4.39 5.44 10.45
C TRP A 115 4.89 4.88 9.10
N ILE A 116 4.45 5.42 7.98
CA ILE A 116 5.00 5.08 6.65
C ILE A 116 6.00 6.12 6.14
N GLU A 117 6.25 7.19 6.90
CA GLU A 117 7.21 8.24 6.52
C GLU A 117 8.66 7.75 6.66
N PRO A 118 9.49 7.88 5.62
CA PRO A 118 10.90 7.47 5.68
C PRO A 118 11.70 8.19 6.74
N SER A 119 11.40 9.46 6.99
CA SER A 119 12.08 10.33 7.98
C SER A 119 11.97 9.81 9.41
N ARG A 120 10.96 8.98 9.71
CA ARG A 120 10.77 8.36 11.03
C ARG A 120 11.83 7.30 11.34
N TYR A 121 12.47 6.74 10.33
CA TYR A 121 13.35 5.58 10.45
C TYR A 121 14.76 5.89 9.96
N PRO A 122 15.68 6.35 10.84
CA PRO A 122 17.06 6.63 10.45
C PRO A 122 17.84 5.38 10.02
N VAL A 123 17.40 4.19 10.48
CA VAL A 123 17.94 2.89 10.10
C VAL A 123 16.79 1.92 9.78
N ALA A 124 17.05 0.94 8.93
CA ALA A 124 16.07 -0.07 8.51
C ALA A 124 14.75 0.53 7.97
N THR A 125 14.83 1.64 7.26
CA THR A 125 13.71 2.46 6.77
C THR A 125 12.62 1.63 6.09
N LEU A 126 12.99 0.74 5.17
CA LEU A 126 12.03 -0.10 4.46
C LEU A 126 11.26 -1.07 5.37
N LEU A 127 11.91 -1.61 6.40
CA LEU A 127 11.24 -2.45 7.39
C LEU A 127 10.28 -1.63 8.25
N GLY A 128 10.70 -0.44 8.68
CA GLY A 128 9.86 0.48 9.42
C GLY A 128 8.61 0.87 8.63
N GLN A 129 8.77 1.24 7.36
CA GLN A 129 7.66 1.56 6.46
C GLN A 129 6.76 0.35 6.18
N ALA A 130 7.33 -0.86 6.04
CA ALA A 130 6.58 -2.10 5.88
C ALA A 130 5.66 -2.35 7.09
N LEU A 131 6.20 -2.26 8.31
CA LEU A 131 5.41 -2.40 9.54
C LEU A 131 4.40 -1.25 9.70
N GLY A 132 4.80 -0.03 9.38
CA GLY A 132 3.92 1.14 9.36
C GLY A 132 2.71 0.97 8.43
N SER A 133 2.91 0.35 7.27
CA SER A 133 1.82 0.07 6.33
C SER A 133 0.77 -0.90 6.90
N VAL A 134 1.21 -1.85 7.74
CA VAL A 134 0.29 -2.77 8.44
C VAL A 134 -0.57 -2.02 9.46
N LEU A 135 0.04 -1.09 10.22
CA LEU A 135 -0.68 -0.24 11.18
C LEU A 135 -1.67 0.68 10.47
N LEU A 136 -1.25 1.29 9.38
CA LEU A 136 -2.10 2.16 8.56
C LEU A 136 -3.31 1.41 8.00
N ALA A 137 -3.11 0.21 7.47
CA ALA A 137 -4.18 -0.64 6.98
C ALA A 137 -5.11 -1.11 8.11
N ALA A 138 -4.57 -1.46 9.29
CA ALA A 138 -5.39 -1.83 10.44
C ALA A 138 -6.32 -0.68 10.85
N GLU A 139 -5.81 0.56 10.90
CA GLU A 139 -6.63 1.74 11.17
C GLU A 139 -7.74 1.93 10.11
N ALA A 140 -7.41 1.81 8.83
CA ALA A 140 -8.38 1.89 7.74
C ALA A 140 -9.50 0.84 7.88
N LEU A 141 -9.12 -0.41 8.16
CA LEU A 141 -10.05 -1.53 8.36
C LEU A 141 -10.96 -1.36 9.58
N ILE A 142 -10.49 -0.70 10.64
CA ILE A 142 -11.29 -0.41 11.84
C ILE A 142 -12.26 0.74 11.58
N ARG A 143 -11.79 1.83 10.96
CA ARG A 143 -12.59 3.05 10.76
C ARG A 143 -13.70 2.88 9.73
N ALA A 144 -13.41 2.18 8.65
CA ALA A 144 -14.38 1.93 7.58
C ALA A 144 -14.02 0.63 6.84
N PRO A 145 -14.48 -0.54 7.32
CA PRO A 145 -14.10 -1.83 6.76
C PRO A 145 -14.62 -2.00 5.32
N PRO A 146 -13.75 -2.23 4.32
CA PRO A 146 -14.16 -2.37 2.93
C PRO A 146 -14.47 -3.83 2.56
N ASP A 147 -15.33 -4.04 1.56
CA ASP A 147 -15.50 -5.32 0.88
C ASP A 147 -14.49 -5.49 -0.25
N VAL A 148 -14.21 -4.39 -0.94
CA VAL A 148 -13.21 -4.27 -1.98
C VAL A 148 -12.19 -3.22 -1.55
N LEU A 149 -10.92 -3.57 -1.46
CA LEU A 149 -9.84 -2.62 -1.22
C LEU A 149 -9.02 -2.45 -2.49
N VAL A 150 -8.80 -1.21 -2.88
CA VAL A 150 -7.90 -0.82 -3.97
C VAL A 150 -6.74 -0.04 -3.36
N ASP A 151 -5.56 -0.64 -3.29
CA ASP A 151 -4.34 0.07 -2.93
C ASP A 151 -3.76 0.74 -4.17
N THR A 152 -3.68 2.05 -4.16
CA THR A 152 -3.17 2.86 -5.27
C THR A 152 -1.75 3.38 -5.01
N THR A 153 -1.09 2.91 -3.96
CA THR A 153 0.28 3.31 -3.58
C THR A 153 1.28 2.16 -3.57
N GLY A 154 0.79 0.91 -3.55
CA GLY A 154 1.64 -0.28 -3.57
C GLY A 154 2.16 -0.70 -2.20
N LEU A 155 1.40 -0.48 -1.13
CA LEU A 155 1.76 -0.82 0.26
C LEU A 155 1.59 -2.32 0.55
N ALA A 156 2.21 -3.20 -0.26
CA ALA A 156 1.93 -4.62 -0.29
C ALA A 156 2.10 -5.35 1.05
N TYR A 157 2.96 -4.90 1.95
CA TYR A 157 3.18 -5.59 3.22
C TYR A 157 1.94 -5.67 4.11
N CYS A 158 0.93 -4.82 3.91
CA CYS A 158 -0.33 -4.90 4.64
C CYS A 158 -1.32 -5.92 4.07
N TYR A 159 -1.12 -6.46 2.87
CA TYR A 159 -2.10 -7.32 2.19
C TYR A 159 -2.48 -8.60 2.94
N PRO A 160 -1.54 -9.30 3.62
CA PRO A 160 -1.91 -10.45 4.44
C PRO A 160 -2.94 -10.10 5.52
N LEU A 161 -2.77 -8.95 6.20
CA LEU A 161 -3.73 -8.46 7.21
C LEU A 161 -5.07 -8.14 6.57
N VAL A 162 -5.08 -7.43 5.44
CA VAL A 162 -6.29 -7.07 4.69
C VAL A 162 -7.11 -8.32 4.34
N ARG A 163 -6.45 -9.36 3.83
CA ARG A 163 -7.11 -10.63 3.51
C ARG A 163 -7.56 -11.39 4.77
N ALA A 164 -6.74 -11.41 5.81
CA ALA A 164 -7.11 -12.02 7.08
C ALA A 164 -8.32 -11.33 7.73
N ALA A 165 -8.46 -10.02 7.59
CA ALA A 165 -9.63 -9.26 8.03
C ALA A 165 -10.91 -9.57 7.23
N GLY A 166 -10.82 -10.36 6.16
CA GLY A 166 -11.95 -10.84 5.38
C GLY A 166 -12.35 -9.92 4.22
N VAL A 167 -11.52 -8.95 3.81
CA VAL A 167 -11.74 -8.17 2.59
C VAL A 167 -11.86 -9.13 1.41
N ARG A 168 -12.96 -9.02 0.65
CA ARG A 168 -13.30 -10.02 -0.38
C ARG A 168 -12.41 -9.88 -1.61
N GLN A 169 -12.20 -8.66 -2.06
CA GLN A 169 -11.38 -8.34 -3.22
C GLN A 169 -10.30 -7.35 -2.84
N LEU A 170 -9.06 -7.69 -3.19
CA LEU A 170 -7.91 -6.81 -3.02
C LEU A 170 -7.29 -6.56 -4.38
N ALA A 171 -7.36 -5.32 -4.83
CA ALA A 171 -6.70 -4.84 -6.03
C ALA A 171 -5.57 -3.88 -5.65
N CYS A 172 -4.54 -3.80 -6.49
CA CYS A 172 -3.51 -2.79 -6.31
C CYS A 172 -3.07 -2.19 -7.64
N TYR A 173 -2.65 -0.93 -7.57
CA TYR A 173 -1.99 -0.23 -8.67
C TYR A 173 -0.59 0.16 -8.20
N VAL A 174 0.42 -0.42 -8.83
CA VAL A 174 1.81 -0.25 -8.42
C VAL A 174 2.53 0.70 -9.37
N HIS A 175 2.95 1.84 -8.84
CA HIS A 175 3.77 2.81 -9.57
C HIS A 175 5.23 2.38 -9.65
N TYR A 176 5.77 1.87 -8.54
CA TYR A 176 7.14 1.44 -8.42
C TYR A 176 7.28 0.36 -7.34
N PRO A 177 7.98 -0.74 -7.59
CA PRO A 177 8.20 -1.77 -6.57
C PRO A 177 9.05 -1.25 -5.41
N ILE A 178 8.60 -1.46 -4.17
CA ILE A 178 9.30 -0.98 -2.97
C ILE A 178 10.70 -1.63 -2.83
N VAL A 179 10.80 -2.91 -3.18
CA VAL A 179 12.06 -3.66 -3.15
C VAL A 179 12.31 -4.25 -4.52
N GLN A 180 13.55 -4.08 -5.02
CA GLN A 180 13.95 -4.49 -6.37
C GLN A 180 15.13 -5.45 -6.33
N SER A 181 15.22 -6.32 -7.34
CA SER A 181 16.37 -7.20 -7.55
C SER A 181 17.67 -6.41 -7.74
N ASP A 182 17.60 -5.24 -8.39
CA ASP A 182 18.75 -4.39 -8.67
C ASP A 182 19.40 -3.85 -7.39
N MET A 183 18.60 -3.61 -6.33
CA MET A 183 19.11 -3.24 -5.01
C MET A 183 19.98 -4.36 -4.42
N LEU A 184 19.58 -5.62 -4.63
CA LEU A 184 20.35 -6.77 -4.18
C LEU A 184 21.66 -6.89 -4.98
N GLY A 185 21.60 -6.69 -6.30
CA GLY A 185 22.76 -6.69 -7.18
C GLY A 185 23.81 -5.65 -6.78
N ALA A 186 23.38 -4.41 -6.51
CA ALA A 186 24.25 -3.33 -6.05
C ALA A 186 24.94 -3.62 -4.71
N VAL A 187 24.24 -4.25 -3.76
CA VAL A 187 24.83 -4.66 -2.49
C VAL A 187 25.76 -5.85 -2.66
N ALA A 188 25.40 -6.85 -3.47
CA ALA A 188 26.18 -8.04 -3.73
C ALA A 188 27.52 -7.72 -4.43
N SER A 189 27.49 -6.80 -5.40
CA SER A 189 28.71 -6.32 -6.10
C SER A 189 29.56 -5.37 -5.25
N ARG A 190 29.10 -4.99 -4.05
CA ARG A 190 29.78 -4.07 -3.13
C ARG A 190 30.09 -2.71 -3.76
N GLN A 191 29.32 -2.29 -4.74
CA GLN A 191 29.41 -0.97 -5.34
C GLN A 191 28.73 0.08 -4.46
N ALA A 192 29.41 1.21 -4.26
CA ALA A 192 28.80 2.36 -3.60
C ALA A 192 27.75 2.97 -4.54
N ALA A 193 26.50 3.10 -4.05
CA ALA A 193 25.36 3.63 -4.79
C ALA A 193 24.42 4.36 -3.83
N HIS A 194 23.39 5.02 -4.37
CA HIS A 194 22.39 5.73 -3.55
C HIS A 194 21.84 4.86 -2.41
N ASN A 195 21.53 3.61 -2.68
CA ASN A 195 21.01 2.66 -1.68
C ASN A 195 22.11 1.81 -1.02
N ASN A 196 23.39 2.07 -1.29
CA ASN A 196 24.53 1.31 -0.77
C ASN A 196 25.71 2.23 -0.43
N ALA A 197 25.60 2.94 0.70
CA ALA A 197 26.65 3.86 1.14
C ALA A 197 28.01 3.15 1.23
N ALA A 198 29.09 3.88 0.97
CA ALA A 198 30.46 3.38 1.00
C ALA A 198 30.83 2.68 2.31
N PHE A 199 30.21 3.09 3.43
CA PHE A 199 30.38 2.44 4.73
C PHE A 199 30.00 0.95 4.70
N TYR A 200 28.93 0.57 3.99
CA TYR A 200 28.52 -0.83 3.83
C TYR A 200 29.36 -1.54 2.78
N ALA A 201 29.62 -0.90 1.64
CA ALA A 201 30.35 -1.48 0.51
C ALA A 201 31.81 -1.88 0.86
N ARG A 202 32.45 -1.16 1.79
CA ARG A 202 33.84 -1.40 2.20
C ARG A 202 34.03 -2.63 3.11
N SER A 203 32.97 -3.21 3.66
CA SER A 203 33.06 -4.36 4.58
C SER A 203 32.23 -5.52 4.08
N ALA A 204 32.87 -6.68 3.89
CA ALA A 204 32.20 -7.91 3.47
C ALA A 204 31.11 -8.34 4.47
N ALA A 205 31.36 -8.27 5.78
CA ALA A 205 30.40 -8.61 6.81
C ALA A 205 29.18 -7.68 6.82
N ARG A 206 29.39 -6.35 6.68
CA ARG A 206 28.31 -5.38 6.60
C ARG A 206 27.49 -5.53 5.31
N SER A 207 28.14 -5.80 4.19
CA SER A 207 27.45 -6.09 2.92
C SER A 207 26.64 -7.38 3.02
N ALA A 208 27.16 -8.44 3.65
CA ALA A 208 26.44 -9.69 3.86
C ALA A 208 25.19 -9.50 4.74
N LEU A 209 25.31 -8.76 5.85
CA LEU A 209 24.17 -8.45 6.71
C LEU A 209 23.11 -7.63 5.95
N LYS A 210 23.51 -6.61 5.21
CA LYS A 210 22.61 -5.79 4.39
C LYS A 210 21.94 -6.60 3.28
N LEU A 211 22.66 -7.50 2.65
CA LEU A 211 22.12 -8.41 1.63
C LEU A 211 21.07 -9.34 2.23
N SER A 212 21.32 -9.91 3.42
CA SER A 212 20.35 -10.73 4.14
C SER A 212 19.10 -9.95 4.50
N TYR A 213 19.24 -8.71 4.95
CA TYR A 213 18.14 -7.79 5.21
C TYR A 213 17.28 -7.55 3.95
N TYR A 214 17.90 -7.23 2.80
CA TYR A 214 17.15 -7.03 1.56
C TYR A 214 16.51 -8.31 1.02
N ARG A 215 17.16 -9.46 1.18
CA ARG A 215 16.56 -10.76 0.81
C ARG A 215 15.32 -11.06 1.63
N LEU A 216 15.35 -10.78 2.94
CA LEU A 216 14.20 -10.94 3.82
C LEU A 216 13.05 -10.02 3.40
N LEU A 217 13.35 -8.74 3.15
CA LEU A 217 12.35 -7.78 2.66
C LEU A 217 11.76 -8.22 1.32
N LEU A 218 12.60 -8.60 0.35
CA LEU A 218 12.13 -9.06 -0.95
C LEU A 218 11.23 -10.28 -0.84
N SER A 219 11.61 -11.26 -0.01
CA SER A 219 10.80 -12.46 0.26
C SER A 219 9.45 -12.08 0.91
N GLY A 220 9.48 -11.17 1.89
CA GLY A 220 8.27 -10.63 2.52
C GLY A 220 7.37 -9.89 1.52
N TYR A 221 7.95 -9.06 0.65
CA TYR A 221 7.24 -8.33 -0.40
C TYR A 221 6.61 -9.28 -1.43
N ALA A 222 7.37 -10.30 -1.86
CA ALA A 222 6.88 -11.32 -2.77
C ALA A 222 5.72 -12.12 -2.16
N HIS A 223 5.85 -12.54 -0.90
CA HIS A 223 4.80 -13.24 -0.17
C HIS A 223 3.56 -12.35 -0.01
N ALA A 224 3.72 -11.14 0.51
CA ALA A 224 2.62 -10.22 0.77
C ALA A 224 1.89 -9.80 -0.51
N GLY A 225 2.62 -9.49 -1.58
CA GLY A 225 2.04 -9.12 -2.87
C GLY A 225 1.18 -10.21 -3.50
N SER A 226 1.49 -11.49 -3.22
CA SER A 226 0.72 -12.63 -3.73
C SER A 226 -0.71 -12.72 -3.17
N TYR A 227 -1.07 -11.93 -2.18
CA TYR A 227 -2.44 -11.83 -1.65
C TYR A 227 -3.35 -10.92 -2.49
N ALA A 228 -2.80 -10.06 -3.36
CA ALA A 228 -3.59 -9.26 -4.28
C ALA A 228 -4.16 -10.13 -5.40
N GLN A 229 -5.47 -10.00 -5.65
CA GLN A 229 -6.17 -10.76 -6.69
C GLN A 229 -6.14 -10.05 -8.05
N THR A 230 -6.07 -8.72 -8.03
CA THR A 230 -5.92 -7.88 -9.22
C THR A 230 -4.70 -6.99 -9.07
N VAL A 231 -3.72 -7.17 -9.94
CA VAL A 231 -2.47 -6.42 -9.90
C VAL A 231 -2.36 -5.60 -11.18
N MET A 232 -2.30 -4.29 -11.03
CA MET A 232 -2.10 -3.33 -12.11
C MET A 232 -0.73 -2.67 -11.95
N ALA A 233 -0.01 -2.51 -13.03
CA ALA A 233 1.29 -1.83 -13.07
C ALA A 233 1.23 -0.64 -14.02
N ASN A 234 1.87 0.45 -13.66
CA ASN A 234 1.89 1.68 -14.46
C ASN A 234 2.63 1.56 -15.79
N GLY A 235 3.39 0.50 -16.01
CA GLY A 235 4.16 0.29 -17.24
C GLY A 235 4.76 -1.10 -17.33
N SER A 236 5.33 -1.41 -18.48
CA SER A 236 5.88 -2.72 -18.79
C SER A 236 7.06 -3.11 -17.89
N TRP A 237 7.91 -2.15 -17.52
CA TRP A 237 9.04 -2.38 -16.62
C TRP A 237 8.56 -2.79 -15.21
N THR A 238 7.63 -2.04 -14.64
CA THR A 238 7.01 -2.39 -13.34
C THR A 238 6.30 -3.74 -13.40
N ALA A 239 5.57 -4.00 -14.48
CA ALA A 239 4.88 -5.27 -14.67
C ALA A 239 5.84 -6.45 -14.75
N ALA A 240 6.96 -6.33 -15.47
CA ALA A 240 7.99 -7.36 -15.54
C ALA A 240 8.57 -7.68 -14.16
N HIS A 241 8.85 -6.64 -13.37
CA HIS A 241 9.36 -6.78 -12.01
C HIS A 241 8.35 -7.49 -11.08
N LEU A 242 7.08 -7.08 -11.11
CA LEU A 242 6.04 -7.71 -10.30
C LEU A 242 5.80 -9.17 -10.71
N ARG A 243 5.81 -9.49 -12.01
CA ARG A 243 5.67 -10.88 -12.50
C ARG A 243 6.80 -11.79 -12.03
N SER A 244 8.00 -11.27 -11.82
CA SER A 244 9.12 -12.04 -11.29
C SER A 244 9.01 -12.32 -9.78
N LEU A 245 8.20 -11.55 -9.04
CA LEU A 245 8.10 -11.61 -7.58
C LEU A 245 6.75 -12.13 -7.10
N TRP A 246 5.65 -11.70 -7.73
CA TRP A 246 4.30 -12.00 -7.27
C TRP A 246 3.67 -13.11 -8.09
N ARG A 247 2.86 -13.91 -7.44
CA ARG A 247 2.07 -14.93 -8.12
C ARG A 247 0.80 -14.28 -8.71
N GLY A 248 0.48 -14.60 -9.96
CA GLY A 248 -0.73 -14.13 -10.62
C GLY A 248 -0.46 -13.24 -11.82
N ALA A 249 -1.55 -12.87 -12.50
CA ALA A 249 -1.49 -12.01 -13.68
C ALA A 249 -1.26 -10.55 -13.27
N VAL A 250 -0.33 -9.89 -13.96
CA VAL A 250 -0.10 -8.44 -13.82
C VAL A 250 -0.51 -7.77 -15.12
N VAL A 251 -1.47 -6.85 -15.03
CA VAL A 251 -1.99 -6.08 -16.17
C VAL A 251 -1.26 -4.74 -16.22
N VAL A 252 -0.83 -4.32 -17.39
CA VAL A 252 -0.29 -2.97 -17.59
C VAL A 252 -1.46 -2.02 -17.81
N VAL A 253 -1.56 -1.02 -16.93
CA VAL A 253 -2.52 0.06 -17.03
C VAL A 253 -1.73 1.38 -16.96
N PHE A 254 -1.55 2.02 -18.10
CA PHE A 254 -0.79 3.26 -18.16
C PHE A 254 -1.48 4.38 -17.36
N PRO A 255 -0.70 5.26 -16.72
CA PRO A 255 -1.27 6.42 -16.02
C PRO A 255 -2.10 7.28 -16.98
N PRO A 256 -3.28 7.74 -16.56
CA PRO A 256 -4.08 8.63 -17.38
C PRO A 256 -3.38 10.00 -17.56
N CYS A 257 -3.42 10.52 -18.77
CA CYS A 257 -2.96 11.87 -19.09
C CYS A 257 -4.13 12.76 -19.52
N ASP A 258 -3.92 14.07 -19.45
CA ASP A 258 -4.88 15.06 -19.92
C ASP A 258 -4.72 15.27 -21.43
N THR A 259 -5.37 14.40 -22.20
CA THR A 259 -5.28 14.42 -23.66
C THR A 259 -6.00 15.65 -24.24
N ALA A 260 -7.04 16.18 -23.61
CA ALA A 260 -7.76 17.35 -24.08
C ALA A 260 -6.88 18.60 -24.03
N THR A 261 -6.19 18.83 -22.91
CA THR A 261 -5.24 19.94 -22.79
C THR A 261 -4.06 19.79 -23.75
N LEU A 262 -3.53 18.55 -23.91
CA LEU A 262 -2.41 18.29 -24.82
C LEU A 262 -2.80 18.50 -26.29
N GLN A 263 -4.02 18.13 -26.70
CA GLN A 263 -4.51 18.34 -28.05
C GLN A 263 -4.81 19.81 -28.39
N ALA A 264 -5.03 20.64 -27.38
CA ALA A 264 -5.25 22.08 -27.53
C ALA A 264 -3.95 22.89 -27.64
N LEU A 265 -2.79 22.25 -27.49
CA LEU A 265 -1.50 22.92 -27.70
C LEU A 265 -1.30 23.18 -29.19
N PRO A 266 -0.77 24.36 -29.56
CA PRO A 266 -0.52 24.76 -30.96
C PRO A 266 0.58 23.92 -31.62
#